data_6596e0dca07609c483966e682aeb61ad
#
_entry.id   6596e0dca07609c483966e682aeb61ad
#
_cell.length_a   1.000
_cell.length_b   1.000
_cell.length_c   1.000
_cell.angle_alpha   90.00
_cell.angle_beta   90.00
_cell.angle_gamma   90.00
#
_symmetry.space_group_name_H-M   'P 1'
#
loop_
_entity.id
_entity.type
_entity.pdbx_description
1 polymer ?
#
loop_
_entity_poly.entity_id
_entity_poly.type
_entity_poly.pdbx_seq_one_letter_code
_entity_poly.pdbx_strand_id
1 'polypeptide(L)'
;MKKLLNFLFWTLLFAAAYSQSPLYTSNQNQYFLHGMANAGVGLLREDWLANIPDTVPVFNGLVEWTMRIFNSGFIFYIYYALLMGVYLFSFLGIASGLFDNQKSHHRQRWLFLTLFITVHSAALRYVFTLIRGSTWSYIFEDGFAGQRMLGPVFEPSVFAVFLALSVYLYMLRRPYLAVLAAALAATFHPTYLLPAGILTASYMLGLFLEERRFKKPLLTGLIALAAVSPILIYSIANFWGTSPKTAAEAQNILVNFRIPHHAEIIQWFGKTDAVKILIIITGLWLVRKTRLFPVMLFVSLASAALILVEMITNSNTLALLFPWRATILLVPLAITVLIAGLVQWIFRPRPRFQLTPALLKVLPWLSAALIAGVVLAGIMRFTYDLNLKNNAPELALFNFVSQHKTSGQVYLIPLKMQDFRLATGAPAYVDFKAIPYTDSAVPVWYSRVMMAGEFYQGPRCDSLQKFLDQSRVSDIVLENTQDNLDCPGVTNIYQDNYYKIYSLDLTTLLNLKVK
;
A
#
# COMPACT_ATOMS: atom_id res chain seq x y z
N MET A 1 -7.09 -22.92 -22.41
CA MET A 1 -8.23 -21.98 -22.50
C MET A 1 -9.15 -22.01 -21.26
N LYS A 2 -9.80 -23.12 -20.90
CA LYS A 2 -10.74 -23.20 -19.73
C LYS A 2 -10.12 -22.74 -18.39
N LYS A 3 -8.86 -23.07 -18.07
CA LYS A 3 -8.19 -22.65 -16.82
C LYS A 3 -7.96 -21.14 -16.77
N LEU A 4 -7.56 -20.53 -17.90
CA LEU A 4 -7.37 -19.08 -17.99
C LEU A 4 -8.69 -18.32 -17.85
N LEU A 5 -9.75 -18.78 -18.54
CA LEU A 5 -11.08 -18.18 -18.41
C LEU A 5 -11.63 -18.27 -16.97
N ASN A 6 -11.41 -19.40 -16.30
CA ASN A 6 -11.80 -19.55 -14.88
C ASN A 6 -10.98 -18.61 -13.97
N PHE A 7 -9.67 -18.45 -14.24
CA PHE A 7 -8.83 -17.48 -13.52
C PHE A 7 -9.35 -16.05 -13.72
N LEU A 8 -9.55 -15.63 -14.95
CA LEU A 8 -10.04 -14.28 -15.26
C LEU A 8 -11.42 -14.01 -14.67
N PHE A 9 -12.33 -14.97 -14.77
CA PHE A 9 -13.68 -14.84 -14.21
C PHE A 9 -13.67 -14.57 -12.70
N TRP A 10 -12.96 -15.39 -11.93
CA TRP A 10 -12.89 -15.22 -10.48
C TRP A 10 -12.07 -13.98 -10.08
N THR A 11 -11.06 -13.64 -10.85
CA THR A 11 -10.29 -12.41 -10.67
C THR A 11 -11.17 -11.18 -10.80
N LEU A 12 -11.98 -11.10 -11.85
CA LEU A 12 -12.89 -9.97 -12.09
C LEU A 12 -13.97 -9.88 -11.00
N LEU A 13 -14.57 -11.01 -10.60
CA LEU A 13 -15.55 -11.03 -9.50
C LEU A 13 -14.92 -10.56 -8.19
N PHE A 14 -13.72 -11.04 -7.87
CA PHE A 14 -13.02 -10.64 -6.66
C PHE A 14 -12.63 -9.16 -6.70
N ALA A 15 -12.07 -8.69 -7.81
CA ALA A 15 -11.70 -7.28 -7.98
C ALA A 15 -12.91 -6.34 -7.85
N ALA A 16 -14.05 -6.72 -8.44
CA ALA A 16 -15.29 -5.96 -8.32
C ALA A 16 -15.84 -5.95 -6.89
N ALA A 17 -15.85 -7.11 -6.19
CA ALA A 17 -16.31 -7.21 -4.80
C ALA A 17 -15.36 -6.47 -3.83
N TYR A 18 -14.04 -6.55 -4.06
CA TYR A 18 -13.02 -5.87 -3.28
C TYR A 18 -13.15 -4.35 -3.42
N SER A 19 -13.37 -3.87 -4.62
CA SER A 19 -13.45 -2.45 -5.01
C SER A 19 -12.13 -1.69 -4.74
N GLN A 20 -11.57 -1.11 -5.77
CA GLN A 20 -10.43 -0.19 -5.64
C GLN A 20 -10.93 1.26 -5.72
N SER A 21 -10.13 2.20 -5.22
CA SER A 21 -10.41 3.64 -5.36
C SER A 21 -10.04 4.14 -6.76
N PRO A 22 -10.60 5.27 -7.20
CA PRO A 22 -10.17 5.96 -8.42
C PRO A 22 -8.67 6.28 -8.41
N LEU A 23 -8.07 6.38 -9.59
CA LEU A 23 -6.64 6.72 -9.75
C LEU A 23 -6.30 8.07 -9.12
N TYR A 24 -5.03 8.24 -8.78
CA TYR A 24 -4.46 9.44 -8.15
C TYR A 24 -5.09 9.73 -6.78
N THR A 25 -5.30 8.66 -6.00
CA THR A 25 -5.83 8.74 -4.64
C THR A 25 -4.77 8.26 -3.65
N SER A 26 -4.66 8.95 -2.51
CA SER A 26 -3.81 8.55 -1.37
C SER A 26 -2.34 8.31 -1.76
N ASN A 27 -1.81 7.12 -1.49
CA ASN A 27 -0.40 6.77 -1.70
C ASN A 27 0.04 6.79 -3.17
N GLN A 28 -0.88 6.69 -4.14
CA GLN A 28 -0.53 6.83 -5.55
C GLN A 28 0.09 8.19 -5.85
N ASN A 29 -0.35 9.25 -5.17
CA ASN A 29 0.17 10.62 -5.37
C ASN A 29 1.67 10.73 -5.02
N GLN A 30 2.17 9.88 -4.15
CA GLN A 30 3.59 9.75 -3.87
C GLN A 30 4.28 8.82 -4.86
N TYR A 31 3.80 7.57 -4.96
CA TYR A 31 4.53 6.52 -5.67
C TYR A 31 4.50 6.63 -7.20
N PHE A 32 3.53 7.36 -7.77
CA PHE A 32 3.47 7.55 -9.22
C PHE A 32 4.35 8.71 -9.70
N LEU A 33 4.71 9.64 -8.82
CA LEU A 33 5.38 10.89 -9.18
C LEU A 33 6.63 10.68 -10.05
N HIS A 34 7.56 9.84 -9.60
CA HIS A 34 8.82 9.60 -10.31
C HIS A 34 8.59 8.94 -11.68
N GLY A 35 7.74 7.92 -11.75
CA GLY A 35 7.41 7.26 -13.00
C GLY A 35 6.70 8.17 -13.99
N MET A 36 5.77 9.02 -13.52
CA MET A 36 5.08 10.02 -14.35
C MET A 36 6.06 11.10 -14.84
N ALA A 37 6.92 11.61 -13.96
CA ALA A 37 7.96 12.57 -14.33
C ALA A 37 8.90 12.00 -15.39
N ASN A 38 9.40 10.79 -15.21
CA ASN A 38 10.26 10.09 -16.17
C ASN A 38 9.55 9.86 -17.51
N ALA A 39 8.26 9.59 -17.49
CA ALA A 39 7.44 9.46 -18.71
C ALA A 39 7.24 10.80 -19.43
N GLY A 40 7.53 11.94 -18.79
CA GLY A 40 7.35 13.27 -19.37
C GLY A 40 5.92 13.80 -19.24
N VAL A 41 5.18 13.38 -18.21
CA VAL A 41 3.83 13.88 -17.96
C VAL A 41 3.89 15.31 -17.45
N GLY A 42 3.32 16.24 -18.22
CA GLY A 42 3.34 17.65 -17.90
C GLY A 42 4.74 18.20 -17.66
N LEU A 43 4.90 18.97 -16.58
CA LEU A 43 6.16 19.55 -16.13
C LEU A 43 6.71 18.85 -14.88
N LEU A 44 6.26 17.62 -14.57
CA LEU A 44 6.68 16.90 -13.35
C LEU A 44 8.19 16.63 -13.27
N ARG A 45 8.91 16.65 -14.40
CA ARG A 45 10.39 16.58 -14.40
C ARG A 45 11.05 17.78 -13.74
N GLU A 46 10.35 18.89 -13.61
CA GLU A 46 10.83 20.10 -12.95
C GLU A 46 10.55 20.08 -11.43
N ASP A 47 9.76 19.11 -10.96
CA ASP A 47 9.48 18.94 -9.53
C ASP A 47 10.74 18.46 -8.79
N TRP A 48 11.10 19.15 -7.71
CA TRP A 48 12.28 18.84 -6.94
C TRP A 48 12.26 17.43 -6.35
N LEU A 49 11.08 16.93 -5.93
CA LEU A 49 10.95 15.62 -5.33
C LEU A 49 11.10 14.51 -6.38
N ALA A 50 10.64 14.75 -7.60
CA ALA A 50 10.80 13.80 -8.70
C ALA A 50 12.26 13.59 -9.12
N ASN A 51 13.18 14.50 -8.72
CA ASN A 51 14.61 14.44 -9.01
C ASN A 51 15.43 13.84 -7.84
N ILE A 52 14.78 13.35 -6.78
CA ILE A 52 15.44 12.67 -5.65
C ILE A 52 15.30 11.16 -5.85
N PRO A 53 16.32 10.35 -5.51
CA PRO A 53 16.19 8.88 -5.54
C PRO A 53 15.00 8.39 -4.73
N ASP A 54 14.20 7.50 -5.33
CA ASP A 54 13.05 6.89 -4.67
C ASP A 54 13.32 5.42 -4.32
N THR A 55 12.69 4.95 -3.26
CA THR A 55 12.90 3.60 -2.72
C THR A 55 12.35 2.49 -3.61
N VAL A 56 11.46 2.79 -4.56
CA VAL A 56 10.72 1.81 -5.38
C VAL A 56 11.04 1.89 -6.88
N PRO A 57 12.32 1.77 -7.30
CA PRO A 57 12.74 2.05 -8.67
C PRO A 57 12.05 1.15 -9.70
N VAL A 58 11.77 -0.12 -9.36
CA VAL A 58 11.11 -1.06 -10.29
C VAL A 58 9.64 -0.70 -10.49
N PHE A 59 8.96 -0.23 -9.45
CA PHE A 59 7.59 0.26 -9.57
C PHE A 59 7.55 1.57 -10.38
N ASN A 60 8.50 2.48 -10.14
CA ASN A 60 8.63 3.72 -10.93
C ASN A 60 8.86 3.41 -12.41
N GLY A 61 9.72 2.43 -12.72
CA GLY A 61 9.92 1.94 -14.09
C GLY A 61 8.65 1.35 -14.70
N LEU A 62 7.84 0.61 -13.92
CA LEU A 62 6.54 0.12 -14.38
C LEU A 62 5.59 1.25 -14.72
N VAL A 63 5.50 2.28 -13.88
CA VAL A 63 4.65 3.46 -14.12
C VAL A 63 5.14 4.21 -15.36
N GLU A 64 6.45 4.50 -15.44
CA GLU A 64 7.07 5.17 -16.58
C GLU A 64 6.78 4.45 -17.89
N TRP A 65 7.07 3.14 -17.95
CA TRP A 65 6.88 2.32 -19.12
C TRP A 65 5.41 2.27 -19.57
N THR A 66 4.49 2.14 -18.60
CA THR A 66 3.05 2.13 -18.86
C THR A 66 2.59 3.45 -19.48
N MET A 67 3.01 4.57 -18.93
CA MET A 67 2.62 5.88 -19.44
C MET A 67 3.23 6.19 -20.81
N ARG A 68 4.48 5.79 -21.05
CA ARG A 68 5.13 5.97 -22.36
C ARG A 68 4.47 5.16 -23.48
N ILE A 69 4.01 3.94 -23.18
CA ILE A 69 3.43 3.05 -24.21
C ILE A 69 1.95 3.30 -24.42
N PHE A 70 1.19 3.35 -23.32
CA PHE A 70 -0.27 3.38 -23.39
C PHE A 70 -0.83 4.78 -23.24
N ASN A 71 -0.07 5.72 -22.72
CA ASN A 71 -0.50 7.07 -22.35
C ASN A 71 -1.88 7.09 -21.63
N SER A 72 -2.11 6.07 -20.82
CA SER A 72 -3.39 5.83 -20.14
C SER A 72 -3.20 5.21 -18.77
N GLY A 73 -3.73 5.87 -17.75
CA GLY A 73 -3.77 5.34 -16.38
C GLY A 73 -4.70 4.14 -16.21
N PHE A 74 -5.63 3.90 -17.16
CA PHE A 74 -6.57 2.77 -17.05
C PHE A 74 -5.87 1.41 -16.91
N ILE A 75 -4.68 1.26 -17.46
CA ILE A 75 -3.88 0.03 -17.39
C ILE A 75 -3.55 -0.34 -15.93
N PHE A 76 -3.40 0.63 -15.03
CA PHE A 76 -3.13 0.36 -13.61
C PHE A 76 -4.30 -0.36 -12.92
N TYR A 77 -5.54 -0.15 -13.34
CA TYR A 77 -6.68 -0.93 -12.86
C TYR A 77 -6.56 -2.40 -13.27
N ILE A 78 -6.07 -2.68 -14.48
CA ILE A 78 -5.87 -4.05 -14.98
C ILE A 78 -4.74 -4.73 -14.20
N TYR A 79 -3.62 -4.05 -13.97
CA TYR A 79 -2.52 -4.59 -13.16
C TYR A 79 -3.00 -4.93 -11.76
N TYR A 80 -3.76 -4.05 -11.14
CA TYR A 80 -4.26 -4.31 -9.80
C TYR A 80 -5.25 -5.48 -9.78
N ALA A 81 -6.18 -5.56 -10.72
CA ALA A 81 -7.09 -6.70 -10.82
C ALA A 81 -6.32 -8.02 -10.98
N LEU A 82 -5.27 -8.07 -11.79
CA LEU A 82 -4.42 -9.26 -11.95
C LEU A 82 -3.71 -9.64 -10.64
N LEU A 83 -3.19 -8.68 -9.88
CA LEU A 83 -2.58 -8.93 -8.57
C LEU A 83 -3.62 -9.44 -7.56
N MET A 84 -4.83 -8.90 -7.57
CA MET A 84 -5.96 -9.45 -6.79
C MET A 84 -6.26 -10.90 -7.17
N GLY A 85 -6.15 -11.25 -8.46
CA GLY A 85 -6.25 -12.63 -8.92
C GLY A 85 -5.15 -13.52 -8.33
N VAL A 86 -3.89 -13.06 -8.34
CA VAL A 86 -2.76 -13.77 -7.71
C VAL A 86 -3.04 -13.99 -6.22
N TYR A 87 -3.52 -12.97 -5.50
CA TYR A 87 -3.92 -13.06 -4.10
C TYR A 87 -4.97 -14.16 -3.90
N LEU A 88 -6.12 -14.04 -4.57
CA LEU A 88 -7.22 -14.99 -4.45
C LEU A 88 -6.79 -16.43 -4.72
N PHE A 89 -6.06 -16.68 -5.81
CA PHE A 89 -5.67 -18.03 -6.19
C PHE A 89 -4.54 -18.59 -5.35
N SER A 90 -3.67 -17.76 -4.77
CA SER A 90 -2.67 -18.19 -3.79
C SER A 90 -3.34 -18.71 -2.52
N PHE A 91 -4.27 -17.96 -1.95
CA PHE A 91 -5.00 -18.40 -0.75
C PHE A 91 -5.95 -19.56 -1.01
N LEU A 92 -6.60 -19.60 -2.18
CA LEU A 92 -7.40 -20.77 -2.59
C LEU A 92 -6.51 -22.02 -2.72
N GLY A 93 -5.32 -21.86 -3.29
CA GLY A 93 -4.33 -22.94 -3.41
C GLY A 93 -3.85 -23.45 -2.05
N ILE A 94 -3.56 -22.54 -1.12
CA ILE A 94 -3.20 -22.86 0.27
C ILE A 94 -4.35 -23.61 0.96
N ALA A 95 -5.57 -23.07 0.88
CA ALA A 95 -6.75 -23.71 1.46
C ALA A 95 -6.98 -25.12 0.88
N SER A 96 -6.84 -25.27 -0.44
CA SER A 96 -6.99 -26.58 -1.11
C SER A 96 -5.95 -27.61 -0.65
N GLY A 97 -4.74 -27.17 -0.31
CA GLY A 97 -3.71 -28.03 0.28
C GLY A 97 -3.98 -28.47 1.72
N LEU A 98 -4.87 -27.78 2.43
CA LEU A 98 -5.32 -28.13 3.78
C LEU A 98 -6.52 -29.07 3.79
N PHE A 99 -7.22 -29.19 2.66
CA PHE A 99 -8.38 -30.07 2.48
C PHE A 99 -7.92 -31.43 1.94
N ASP A 100 -7.84 -32.42 2.81
CA ASP A 100 -7.54 -33.78 2.40
C ASP A 100 -8.85 -34.59 2.32
N ASN A 101 -9.59 -34.50 1.19
CA ASN A 101 -10.57 -35.52 0.84
C ASN A 101 -11.15 -35.38 -0.58
N GLN A 102 -11.02 -36.43 -1.36
CA GLN A 102 -11.24 -36.46 -2.81
C GLN A 102 -12.71 -36.36 -3.31
N LYS A 103 -13.72 -36.48 -2.49
CA LYS A 103 -15.12 -36.66 -2.99
C LYS A 103 -16.05 -35.43 -2.90
N SER A 104 -15.68 -34.36 -2.20
CA SER A 104 -16.55 -33.18 -2.00
C SER A 104 -15.95 -31.85 -2.47
N HIS A 105 -14.89 -31.89 -3.26
CA HIS A 105 -14.07 -30.71 -3.55
C HIS A 105 -14.79 -29.52 -4.20
N HIS A 106 -15.77 -29.76 -5.10
CA HIS A 106 -16.41 -28.67 -5.83
C HIS A 106 -17.25 -27.77 -4.91
N ARG A 107 -18.13 -28.33 -4.07
CA ARG A 107 -18.99 -27.57 -3.15
C ARG A 107 -18.21 -26.88 -2.06
N GLN A 108 -17.20 -27.54 -1.49
CA GLN A 108 -16.29 -26.95 -0.51
C GLN A 108 -15.53 -25.77 -1.08
N ARG A 109 -15.00 -25.92 -2.29
CA ARG A 109 -14.29 -24.85 -3.01
C ARG A 109 -15.20 -23.65 -3.30
N TRP A 110 -16.45 -23.90 -3.71
CA TRP A 110 -17.43 -22.84 -3.92
C TRP A 110 -17.74 -22.09 -2.62
N LEU A 111 -18.03 -22.80 -1.55
CA LEU A 111 -18.31 -22.17 -0.25
C LEU A 111 -17.09 -21.41 0.27
N PHE A 112 -15.88 -21.98 0.13
CA PHE A 112 -14.65 -21.27 0.49
C PHE A 112 -14.50 -19.96 -0.30
N LEU A 113 -14.63 -19.98 -1.62
CA LEU A 113 -14.56 -18.80 -2.46
C LEU A 113 -15.61 -17.75 -2.06
N THR A 114 -16.82 -18.17 -1.82
CA THR A 114 -17.91 -17.29 -1.37
C THR A 114 -17.55 -16.59 -0.08
N LEU A 115 -17.15 -17.33 0.94
CA LEU A 115 -16.78 -16.78 2.24
C LEU A 115 -15.54 -15.89 2.13
N PHE A 116 -14.53 -16.32 1.39
CA PHE A 116 -13.28 -15.57 1.20
C PHE A 116 -13.55 -14.23 0.49
N ILE A 117 -14.29 -14.23 -0.62
CA ILE A 117 -14.66 -13.02 -1.35
C ILE A 117 -15.50 -12.08 -0.46
N THR A 118 -16.46 -12.64 0.30
CA THR A 118 -17.31 -11.85 1.20
C THR A 118 -16.49 -11.18 2.30
N VAL A 119 -15.56 -11.92 2.92
CA VAL A 119 -14.71 -11.41 4.01
C VAL A 119 -13.79 -10.27 3.53
N HIS A 120 -13.37 -10.30 2.26
CA HIS A 120 -12.53 -9.27 1.63
C HIS A 120 -13.33 -8.23 0.84
N SER A 121 -14.65 -8.20 0.94
CA SER A 121 -15.48 -7.30 0.14
C SER A 121 -15.58 -5.89 0.73
N ALA A 122 -15.78 -4.91 -0.16
CA ALA A 122 -16.12 -3.53 0.23
C ALA A 122 -17.38 -3.47 1.11
N ALA A 123 -18.35 -4.36 0.86
CA ALA A 123 -19.58 -4.46 1.65
C ALA A 123 -19.29 -4.79 3.13
N LEU A 124 -18.45 -5.79 3.40
CA LEU A 124 -18.14 -6.18 4.77
C LEU A 124 -17.30 -5.11 5.47
N ARG A 125 -16.34 -4.49 4.77
CA ARG A 125 -15.57 -3.36 5.29
C ARG A 125 -16.48 -2.20 5.70
N TYR A 126 -17.48 -1.88 4.89
CA TYR A 126 -18.47 -0.84 5.21
C TYR A 126 -19.28 -1.19 6.45
N VAL A 127 -19.77 -2.42 6.57
CA VAL A 127 -20.51 -2.89 7.77
C VAL A 127 -19.64 -2.76 9.03
N PHE A 128 -18.38 -3.18 9.00
CA PHE A 128 -17.48 -3.02 10.14
C PHE A 128 -17.20 -1.55 10.47
N THR A 129 -17.08 -0.69 9.45
CA THR A 129 -16.94 0.75 9.66
C THR A 129 -18.15 1.34 10.38
N LEU A 130 -19.36 0.94 10.01
CA LEU A 130 -20.60 1.42 10.65
C LEU A 130 -20.73 0.95 12.10
N ILE A 131 -20.37 -0.31 12.38
CA ILE A 131 -20.59 -0.90 13.72
C ILE A 131 -19.47 -0.54 14.71
N ARG A 132 -18.22 -0.44 14.23
CA ARG A 132 -17.02 -0.35 15.09
C ARG A 132 -16.08 0.81 14.76
N GLY A 133 -16.34 1.54 13.68
CA GLY A 133 -15.48 2.61 13.18
C GLY A 133 -14.45 2.13 12.13
N SER A 134 -13.80 3.10 11.48
CA SER A 134 -12.91 2.87 10.33
C SER A 134 -11.69 1.98 10.64
N THR A 135 -11.20 1.96 11.88
CA THR A 135 -10.08 1.11 12.31
C THR A 135 -10.37 -0.39 12.21
N TRP A 136 -11.65 -0.79 12.19
CA TRP A 136 -12.08 -2.18 12.07
C TRP A 136 -12.38 -2.62 10.64
N SER A 137 -12.39 -1.70 9.68
CA SER A 137 -12.82 -1.97 8.30
C SER A 137 -12.02 -3.09 7.63
N TYR A 138 -10.73 -3.22 7.92
CA TYR A 138 -9.84 -4.22 7.33
C TYR A 138 -9.37 -5.30 8.31
N ILE A 139 -10.12 -5.57 9.39
CA ILE A 139 -9.73 -6.48 10.48
C ILE A 139 -9.28 -7.88 10.01
N PHE A 140 -9.80 -8.37 8.88
CA PHE A 140 -9.49 -9.68 8.32
C PHE A 140 -8.38 -9.68 7.28
N GLU A 141 -7.87 -8.50 6.91
CA GLU A 141 -6.88 -8.31 5.84
C GLU A 141 -5.61 -7.64 6.32
N ASP A 142 -5.74 -6.71 7.29
CA ASP A 142 -4.62 -5.95 7.81
C ASP A 142 -3.71 -6.80 8.69
N GLY A 143 -2.41 -6.58 8.55
CA GLY A 143 -1.45 -6.84 9.61
C GLY A 143 -1.50 -5.77 10.69
N PHE A 144 -0.47 -5.68 11.50
CA PHE A 144 -0.34 -4.64 12.51
C PHE A 144 -0.07 -3.27 11.89
N ALA A 145 -0.29 -2.21 12.65
CA ALA A 145 -0.11 -0.81 12.23
C ALA A 145 -0.93 -0.44 10.97
N GLY A 146 -2.07 -1.08 10.72
CA GLY A 146 -2.92 -0.83 9.56
C GLY A 146 -2.27 -1.14 8.21
N GLN A 147 -1.16 -1.90 8.21
CA GLN A 147 -0.47 -2.29 6.98
C GLN A 147 -1.14 -3.52 6.35
N ARG A 148 -1.18 -3.59 5.01
CA ARG A 148 -1.91 -4.65 4.30
C ARG A 148 -1.25 -5.07 2.99
N MET A 149 -1.59 -6.28 2.50
CA MET A 149 -1.18 -6.75 1.18
C MET A 149 -1.94 -6.07 0.06
N LEU A 150 -3.26 -6.06 0.19
CA LEU A 150 -4.14 -5.33 -0.70
C LEU A 150 -4.57 -4.04 0.01
N GLY A 151 -4.76 -2.99 -0.74
CA GLY A 151 -5.25 -1.72 -0.24
C GLY A 151 -6.30 -1.15 -1.20
N PRO A 152 -6.82 0.04 -0.96
CA PRO A 152 -7.81 0.64 -1.86
C PRO A 152 -7.22 1.06 -3.21
N VAL A 153 -5.90 1.14 -3.35
CA VAL A 153 -5.23 1.68 -4.54
C VAL A 153 -4.10 0.77 -5.03
N PHE A 154 -3.80 0.83 -6.33
CA PHE A 154 -2.62 0.22 -6.91
C PHE A 154 -1.37 1.02 -6.52
N GLU A 155 -0.47 0.39 -5.79
CA GLU A 155 0.77 0.97 -5.26
C GLU A 155 1.82 -0.13 -5.03
N PRO A 156 3.10 0.19 -4.71
CA PRO A 156 4.13 -0.84 -4.52
C PRO A 156 3.77 -1.89 -3.48
N SER A 157 3.02 -1.53 -2.43
CA SER A 157 2.65 -2.44 -1.35
C SER A 157 1.80 -3.62 -1.81
N VAL A 158 1.01 -3.48 -2.89
CA VAL A 158 0.15 -4.57 -3.37
C VAL A 158 0.93 -5.75 -3.97
N PHE A 159 2.20 -5.56 -4.29
CA PHE A 159 3.08 -6.65 -4.72
C PHE A 159 3.39 -7.66 -3.61
N ALA A 160 3.02 -7.37 -2.35
CA ALA A 160 3.03 -8.35 -1.25
C ALA A 160 2.20 -9.62 -1.55
N VAL A 161 1.29 -9.59 -2.51
CA VAL A 161 0.57 -10.80 -2.97
C VAL A 161 1.52 -11.92 -3.40
N PHE A 162 2.73 -11.58 -3.83
CA PHE A 162 3.77 -12.55 -4.15
C PHE A 162 4.35 -13.24 -2.90
N LEU A 163 4.22 -12.67 -1.69
CA LEU A 163 4.53 -13.38 -0.45
C LEU A 163 3.50 -14.50 -0.21
N ALA A 164 2.20 -14.26 -0.49
CA ALA A 164 1.19 -15.30 -0.42
C ALA A 164 1.41 -16.40 -1.48
N LEU A 165 1.77 -16.00 -2.72
CA LEU A 165 2.18 -16.93 -3.78
C LEU A 165 3.40 -17.75 -3.37
N SER A 166 4.38 -17.14 -2.71
CA SER A 166 5.57 -17.80 -2.16
C SER A 166 5.20 -18.93 -1.19
N VAL A 167 4.30 -18.66 -0.23
CA VAL A 167 3.81 -19.69 0.69
C VAL A 167 3.10 -20.82 -0.05
N TYR A 168 2.24 -20.49 -1.01
CA TYR A 168 1.57 -21.50 -1.83
C TYR A 168 2.55 -22.40 -2.59
N LEU A 169 3.56 -21.81 -3.24
CA LEU A 169 4.61 -22.55 -3.96
C LEU A 169 5.44 -23.45 -3.02
N TYR A 170 5.73 -22.96 -1.81
CA TYR A 170 6.41 -23.77 -0.80
C TYR A 170 5.56 -24.97 -0.37
N MET A 171 4.25 -24.80 -0.18
CA MET A 171 3.33 -25.92 0.11
C MET A 171 3.27 -26.93 -1.04
N LEU A 172 3.43 -26.49 -2.30
CA LEU A 172 3.57 -27.34 -3.47
C LEU A 172 4.94 -28.02 -3.62
N ARG A 173 5.82 -27.96 -2.58
CA ARG A 173 7.18 -28.49 -2.60
C ARG A 173 8.10 -27.88 -3.67
N ARG A 174 7.87 -26.61 -4.02
CA ARG A 174 8.68 -25.85 -5.01
C ARG A 174 9.44 -24.70 -4.32
N PRO A 175 10.43 -25.01 -3.44
CA PRO A 175 11.06 -23.98 -2.59
C PRO A 175 11.80 -22.91 -3.39
N TYR A 176 12.42 -23.24 -4.51
CA TYR A 176 13.14 -22.27 -5.34
C TYR A 176 12.19 -21.25 -5.97
N LEU A 177 11.05 -21.70 -6.51
CA LEU A 177 10.03 -20.78 -7.01
C LEU A 177 9.38 -19.96 -5.89
N ALA A 178 9.28 -20.54 -4.69
CA ALA A 178 8.76 -19.83 -3.53
C ALA A 178 9.63 -18.63 -3.18
N VAL A 179 10.95 -18.80 -3.07
CA VAL A 179 11.84 -17.67 -2.74
C VAL A 179 11.96 -16.66 -3.87
N LEU A 180 11.84 -17.08 -5.14
CA LEU A 180 11.77 -16.14 -6.26
C LEU A 180 10.50 -15.28 -6.21
N ALA A 181 9.36 -15.86 -5.83
CA ALA A 181 8.13 -15.08 -5.62
C ALA A 181 8.28 -14.10 -4.46
N ALA A 182 8.89 -14.50 -3.33
CA ALA A 182 9.17 -13.60 -2.21
C ALA A 182 10.14 -12.46 -2.61
N ALA A 183 11.17 -12.78 -3.38
CA ALA A 183 12.11 -11.80 -3.92
C ALA A 183 11.42 -10.79 -4.84
N LEU A 184 10.45 -11.23 -5.66
CA LEU A 184 9.68 -10.34 -6.53
C LEU A 184 8.88 -9.30 -5.70
N ALA A 185 8.27 -9.70 -4.58
CA ALA A 185 7.62 -8.74 -3.68
C ALA A 185 8.62 -7.67 -3.19
N ALA A 186 9.80 -8.09 -2.74
CA ALA A 186 10.85 -7.19 -2.25
C ALA A 186 11.42 -6.28 -3.35
N THR A 187 11.48 -6.76 -4.58
CA THR A 187 11.96 -5.98 -5.73
C THR A 187 11.03 -4.82 -6.07
N PHE A 188 9.71 -5.01 -5.97
CA PHE A 188 8.74 -3.93 -6.18
C PHE A 188 8.60 -2.99 -4.97
N HIS A 189 8.80 -3.53 -3.77
CA HIS A 189 8.75 -2.72 -2.54
C HIS A 189 9.81 -3.19 -1.53
N PRO A 190 10.96 -2.50 -1.40
CA PRO A 190 12.07 -2.90 -0.55
C PRO A 190 11.74 -3.14 0.93
N THR A 191 10.65 -2.54 1.44
CA THR A 191 10.18 -2.84 2.80
C THR A 191 9.77 -4.30 2.99
N TYR A 192 9.61 -5.08 1.92
CA TYR A 192 9.40 -6.53 1.96
C TYR A 192 10.69 -7.35 1.97
N LEU A 193 11.88 -6.73 1.96
CA LEU A 193 13.14 -7.45 2.14
C LEU A 193 13.16 -8.24 3.46
N LEU A 194 12.75 -7.60 4.56
CA LEU A 194 12.69 -8.25 5.86
C LEU A 194 11.64 -9.40 5.91
N PRO A 195 10.37 -9.20 5.53
CA PRO A 195 9.40 -10.30 5.42
C PRO A 195 9.84 -11.44 4.49
N ALA A 196 10.42 -11.13 3.33
CA ALA A 196 10.94 -12.15 2.40
C ALA A 196 12.12 -12.92 2.98
N GLY A 197 13.01 -12.23 3.71
CA GLY A 197 14.11 -12.86 4.44
C GLY A 197 13.61 -13.81 5.53
N ILE A 198 12.65 -13.38 6.36
CA ILE A 198 12.02 -14.20 7.40
C ILE A 198 11.33 -15.43 6.78
N LEU A 199 10.59 -15.26 5.68
CA LEU A 199 9.98 -16.38 4.96
C LEU A 199 11.02 -17.35 4.40
N THR A 200 12.07 -16.83 3.78
CA THR A 200 13.16 -17.67 3.27
C THR A 200 13.80 -18.49 4.38
N ALA A 201 14.12 -17.87 5.51
CA ALA A 201 14.66 -18.57 6.68
C ALA A 201 13.68 -19.66 7.20
N SER A 202 12.37 -19.37 7.22
CA SER A 202 11.36 -20.36 7.61
C SER A 202 11.33 -21.56 6.65
N TYR A 203 11.48 -21.35 5.36
CA TYR A 203 11.55 -22.42 4.35
C TYR A 203 12.84 -23.24 4.49
N MET A 204 13.98 -22.57 4.72
CA MET A 204 15.25 -23.25 4.94
C MET A 204 15.16 -24.16 6.17
N LEU A 205 14.60 -23.66 7.29
CA LEU A 205 14.38 -24.44 8.50
C LEU A 205 13.42 -25.62 8.24
N GLY A 206 12.29 -25.37 7.57
CA GLY A 206 11.33 -26.43 7.24
C GLY A 206 11.94 -27.53 6.38
N LEU A 207 12.70 -27.17 5.34
CA LEU A 207 13.42 -28.12 4.49
C LEU A 207 14.49 -28.91 5.27
N PHE A 208 15.21 -28.25 6.17
CA PHE A 208 16.20 -28.91 7.02
C PHE A 208 15.54 -29.92 7.97
N LEU A 209 14.42 -29.56 8.58
CA LEU A 209 13.68 -30.46 9.48
C LEU A 209 13.10 -31.68 8.75
N GLU A 210 12.64 -31.49 7.48
CA GLU A 210 12.13 -32.57 6.63
C GLU A 210 13.22 -33.51 6.14
N GLU A 211 14.32 -32.99 5.60
CA GLU A 211 15.32 -33.79 4.89
C GLU A 211 16.57 -34.09 5.72
N ARG A 212 16.79 -33.39 6.83
CA ARG A 212 17.98 -33.48 7.69
C ARG A 212 19.32 -33.29 6.92
N ARG A 213 19.27 -32.53 5.81
CA ARG A 213 20.40 -32.22 4.94
C ARG A 213 20.46 -30.72 4.67
N PHE A 214 21.67 -30.14 4.63
CA PHE A 214 21.87 -28.70 4.44
C PHE A 214 21.85 -28.23 2.98
N LYS A 215 22.09 -29.13 2.01
CA LYS A 215 22.28 -28.74 0.61
C LYS A 215 21.09 -27.95 0.04
N LYS A 216 19.87 -28.46 0.19
CA LYS A 216 18.68 -27.84 -0.36
C LYS A 216 18.27 -26.57 0.39
N PRO A 217 18.27 -26.50 1.73
CA PRO A 217 18.12 -25.26 2.47
C PRO A 217 19.11 -24.17 2.04
N LEU A 218 20.41 -24.50 2.00
CA LEU A 218 21.45 -23.54 1.61
C LEU A 218 21.23 -23.01 0.18
N LEU A 219 20.96 -23.91 -0.79
CA LEU A 219 20.68 -23.50 -2.17
C LEU A 219 19.43 -22.60 -2.24
N THR A 220 18.40 -22.87 -1.44
CA THR A 220 17.20 -22.03 -1.35
C THR A 220 17.54 -20.61 -0.86
N GLY A 221 18.39 -20.51 0.17
CA GLY A 221 18.86 -19.22 0.68
C GLY A 221 19.74 -18.46 -0.34
N LEU A 222 20.65 -19.17 -1.03
CA LEU A 222 21.51 -18.57 -2.06
C LEU A 222 20.70 -18.03 -3.26
N ILE A 223 19.70 -18.78 -3.72
CA ILE A 223 18.79 -18.32 -4.78
C ILE A 223 18.02 -17.08 -4.32
N ALA A 224 17.52 -17.07 -3.09
CA ALA A 224 16.82 -15.89 -2.54
C ALA A 224 17.74 -14.67 -2.50
N LEU A 225 18.97 -14.82 -1.98
CA LEU A 225 19.95 -13.74 -1.90
C LEU A 225 20.32 -13.22 -3.29
N ALA A 226 20.59 -14.10 -4.24
CA ALA A 226 20.89 -13.72 -5.62
C ALA A 226 19.70 -12.96 -6.27
N ALA A 227 18.46 -13.39 -6.01
CA ALA A 227 17.27 -12.76 -6.58
C ALA A 227 16.99 -11.37 -6.00
N VAL A 228 17.29 -11.11 -4.71
CA VAL A 228 17.07 -9.80 -4.08
C VAL A 228 18.29 -8.88 -4.18
N SER A 229 19.48 -9.39 -4.58
CA SER A 229 20.72 -8.61 -4.60
C SER A 229 20.63 -7.31 -5.42
N PRO A 230 19.96 -7.23 -6.60
CA PRO A 230 19.87 -5.97 -7.33
C PRO A 230 19.16 -4.86 -6.54
N ILE A 231 18.03 -5.18 -5.93
CA ILE A 231 17.29 -4.18 -5.13
C ILE A 231 17.99 -3.86 -3.81
N LEU A 232 18.67 -4.83 -3.22
CA LEU A 232 19.46 -4.63 -2.00
C LEU A 232 20.65 -3.71 -2.28
N ILE A 233 21.39 -3.93 -3.38
CA ILE A 233 22.52 -3.07 -3.80
C ILE A 233 22.01 -1.66 -4.09
N TYR A 234 20.91 -1.52 -4.83
CA TYR A 234 20.30 -0.22 -5.09
C TYR A 234 19.94 0.51 -3.79
N SER A 235 19.31 -0.19 -2.85
CA SER A 235 18.89 0.39 -1.57
C SER A 235 20.11 0.85 -0.75
N ILE A 236 21.15 0.04 -0.68
CA ILE A 236 22.39 0.41 0.02
C ILE A 236 23.06 1.61 -0.67
N ALA A 237 23.18 1.59 -1.99
CA ALA A 237 23.86 2.65 -2.74
C ALA A 237 23.17 4.02 -2.61
N ASN A 238 21.85 4.08 -2.50
CA ASN A 238 21.10 5.33 -2.50
C ASN A 238 20.59 5.78 -1.12
N PHE A 239 20.47 4.87 -0.14
CA PHE A 239 19.85 5.16 1.17
C PHE A 239 20.74 4.81 2.36
N TRP A 240 21.99 4.43 2.12
CA TRP A 240 23.00 4.37 3.18
C TRP A 240 23.33 5.79 3.62
N GLY A 241 23.05 6.13 4.87
CA GLY A 241 23.13 7.51 5.35
C GLY A 241 24.47 8.22 5.05
N THR A 242 24.40 9.51 4.73
CA THR A 242 25.56 10.34 4.40
C THR A 242 26.46 10.57 5.62
N SER A 243 25.84 10.72 6.80
CA SER A 243 26.53 10.75 8.09
C SER A 243 25.63 10.19 9.20
N PRO A 244 26.20 9.69 10.32
CA PRO A 244 25.39 9.22 11.45
C PRO A 244 24.42 10.29 11.99
N LYS A 245 24.84 11.56 12.01
CA LYS A 245 24.01 12.66 12.51
C LYS A 245 22.83 12.94 11.57
N THR A 246 23.08 13.08 10.28
CA THR A 246 22.03 13.35 9.27
C THR A 246 21.04 12.19 9.17
N ALA A 247 21.55 10.95 9.21
CA ALA A 247 20.71 9.76 9.23
C ALA A 247 19.80 9.70 10.46
N ALA A 248 20.35 10.01 11.66
CA ALA A 248 19.55 10.04 12.89
C ALA A 248 18.47 11.13 12.86
N GLU A 249 18.78 12.33 12.34
CA GLU A 249 17.82 13.42 12.17
C GLU A 249 16.70 13.03 11.21
N ALA A 250 17.04 12.49 10.03
CA ALA A 250 16.06 12.02 9.05
C ALA A 250 15.17 10.92 9.60
N GLN A 251 15.75 9.93 10.29
CA GLN A 251 14.99 8.85 10.93
C GLN A 251 14.02 9.39 12.00
N ASN A 252 14.47 10.35 12.81
CA ASN A 252 13.63 10.99 13.81
C ASN A 252 12.43 11.72 13.18
N ILE A 253 12.66 12.48 12.11
CA ILE A 253 11.58 13.16 11.36
C ILE A 253 10.60 12.15 10.78
N LEU A 254 11.11 11.08 10.15
CA LEU A 254 10.25 10.06 9.56
C LEU A 254 9.41 9.33 10.61
N VAL A 255 10.01 8.85 11.68
CA VAL A 255 9.35 8.04 12.72
C VAL A 255 8.37 8.90 13.52
N ASN A 256 8.82 10.04 14.06
CA ASN A 256 8.06 10.77 15.08
C ASN A 256 7.14 11.86 14.50
N PHE A 257 7.43 12.34 13.27
CA PHE A 257 6.61 13.38 12.65
C PHE A 257 5.79 12.86 11.49
N ARG A 258 6.42 12.10 10.57
CA ARG A 258 5.72 11.74 9.31
C ARG A 258 4.85 10.50 9.39
N ILE A 259 5.34 9.42 10.01
CA ILE A 259 4.66 8.13 10.05
C ILE A 259 4.56 7.50 11.46
N PRO A 260 4.34 8.26 12.54
CA PRO A 260 4.28 7.68 13.88
C PRO A 260 3.22 6.59 14.00
N HIS A 261 2.09 6.75 13.33
CA HIS A 261 1.00 5.78 13.27
C HIS A 261 1.37 4.44 12.58
N HIS A 262 2.53 4.37 11.95
CA HIS A 262 3.08 3.13 11.37
C HIS A 262 4.38 2.69 12.04
N ALA A 263 5.11 3.62 12.65
CA ALA A 263 6.45 3.38 13.17
C ALA A 263 6.49 3.21 14.69
N GLU A 264 5.68 3.92 15.45
CA GLU A 264 5.65 3.85 16.91
C GLU A 264 4.61 2.84 17.42
N ILE A 265 5.04 1.81 18.13
CA ILE A 265 4.15 0.75 18.63
C ILE A 265 3.03 1.32 19.52
N ILE A 266 3.34 2.32 20.34
CA ILE A 266 2.36 2.96 21.23
C ILE A 266 1.23 3.67 20.46
N GLN A 267 1.49 4.11 19.24
CA GLN A 267 0.54 4.80 18.38
C GLN A 267 -0.39 3.84 17.64
N TRP A 268 0.11 2.67 17.25
CA TRP A 268 -0.67 1.75 16.43
C TRP A 268 -1.24 0.55 17.18
N PHE A 269 -0.62 0.11 18.30
CA PHE A 269 -1.10 -1.07 19.02
C PHE A 269 -2.42 -0.80 19.75
N GLY A 270 -3.44 -1.53 19.38
CA GLY A 270 -4.78 -1.33 19.93
C GLY A 270 -5.64 -2.60 19.97
N LYS A 271 -6.94 -2.41 20.21
CA LYS A 271 -7.91 -3.53 20.30
C LYS A 271 -7.95 -4.37 19.03
N THR A 272 -7.80 -3.76 17.87
CA THR A 272 -7.77 -4.47 16.57
C THR A 272 -6.58 -5.40 16.48
N ASP A 273 -5.40 -4.97 16.95
CA ASP A 273 -4.18 -5.77 16.88
C ASP A 273 -4.21 -6.92 17.86
N ALA A 274 -4.82 -6.74 19.05
CA ALA A 274 -5.09 -7.83 19.98
C ALA A 274 -6.01 -8.91 19.35
N VAL A 275 -7.05 -8.50 18.62
CA VAL A 275 -7.92 -9.45 17.89
C VAL A 275 -7.15 -10.16 16.78
N LYS A 276 -6.29 -9.47 16.03
CA LYS A 276 -5.42 -10.09 15.01
C LYS A 276 -4.46 -11.12 15.61
N ILE A 277 -3.90 -10.87 16.79
CA ILE A 277 -3.08 -11.85 17.53
C ILE A 277 -3.90 -13.12 17.82
N LEU A 278 -5.14 -12.98 18.30
CA LEU A 278 -6.02 -14.13 18.54
C LEU A 278 -6.34 -14.90 17.25
N ILE A 279 -6.56 -14.20 16.15
CA ILE A 279 -6.77 -14.79 14.82
C ILE A 279 -5.53 -15.60 14.41
N ILE A 280 -4.33 -15.05 14.55
CA ILE A 280 -3.07 -15.73 14.21
C ILE A 280 -2.86 -16.98 15.08
N ILE A 281 -3.06 -16.87 16.40
CA ILE A 281 -2.92 -17.99 17.35
C ILE A 281 -3.91 -19.11 17.00
N THR A 282 -5.17 -18.75 16.71
CA THR A 282 -6.18 -19.74 16.31
C THR A 282 -5.83 -20.42 14.98
N GLY A 283 -5.34 -19.63 14.01
CA GLY A 283 -4.84 -20.16 12.75
C GLY A 283 -3.68 -21.15 12.94
N LEU A 284 -2.69 -20.79 13.76
CA LEU A 284 -1.56 -21.66 14.13
C LEU A 284 -2.04 -22.98 14.76
N TRP A 285 -2.99 -22.90 15.70
CA TRP A 285 -3.53 -24.10 16.34
C TRP A 285 -4.22 -25.03 15.33
N LEU A 286 -4.97 -24.49 14.37
CA LEU A 286 -5.65 -25.27 13.34
C LEU A 286 -4.68 -25.98 12.40
N VAL A 287 -3.57 -25.34 12.04
CA VAL A 287 -2.59 -25.89 11.09
C VAL A 287 -1.45 -26.67 11.76
N ARG A 288 -1.48 -26.92 13.09
CA ARG A 288 -0.37 -27.53 13.87
C ARG A 288 0.14 -28.88 13.35
N LYS A 289 -0.65 -29.58 12.55
CA LYS A 289 -0.30 -30.87 11.94
C LYS A 289 0.00 -30.78 10.45
N THR A 290 0.13 -29.57 9.90
CA THR A 290 0.36 -29.34 8.48
C THR A 290 1.74 -28.75 8.22
N ARG A 291 2.18 -28.80 6.98
CA ARG A 291 3.43 -28.16 6.52
C ARG A 291 3.42 -26.63 6.65
N LEU A 292 2.26 -26.02 6.76
CA LEU A 292 2.09 -24.58 6.95
C LEU A 292 2.48 -24.13 8.38
N PHE A 293 2.33 -25.01 9.36
CA PHE A 293 2.58 -24.68 10.77
C PHE A 293 3.98 -24.12 11.04
N PRO A 294 5.09 -24.82 10.69
CA PRO A 294 6.43 -24.31 10.96
C PRO A 294 6.69 -22.96 10.28
N VAL A 295 6.11 -22.70 9.09
CA VAL A 295 6.23 -21.42 8.40
C VAL A 295 5.53 -20.32 9.18
N MET A 296 4.26 -20.49 9.52
CA MET A 296 3.50 -19.49 10.29
C MET A 296 4.10 -19.26 11.66
N LEU A 297 4.54 -20.33 12.35
CA LEU A 297 5.16 -20.24 13.68
C LEU A 297 6.47 -19.45 13.62
N PHE A 298 7.35 -19.78 12.68
CA PHE A 298 8.64 -19.10 12.55
C PHE A 298 8.46 -17.62 12.24
N VAL A 299 7.58 -17.28 11.28
CA VAL A 299 7.28 -15.88 10.92
C VAL A 299 6.69 -15.13 12.13
N SER A 300 5.78 -15.76 12.88
CA SER A 300 5.18 -15.16 14.08
C SER A 300 6.22 -14.89 15.17
N LEU A 301 7.08 -15.88 15.46
CA LEU A 301 8.12 -15.75 16.51
C LEU A 301 9.20 -14.75 16.10
N ALA A 302 9.64 -14.75 14.84
CA ALA A 302 10.62 -13.79 14.34
C ALA A 302 10.09 -12.36 14.40
N SER A 303 8.82 -12.14 13.97
CA SER A 303 8.18 -10.83 14.06
C SER A 303 8.03 -10.38 15.51
N ALA A 304 7.58 -11.26 16.41
CA ALA A 304 7.42 -10.94 17.83
C ALA A 304 8.77 -10.60 18.48
N ALA A 305 9.83 -11.34 18.17
CA ALA A 305 11.17 -11.08 18.68
C ALA A 305 11.69 -9.71 18.22
N LEU A 306 11.53 -9.37 16.93
CA LEU A 306 11.95 -8.08 16.40
C LEU A 306 11.14 -6.91 16.97
N ILE A 307 9.83 -7.09 17.19
CA ILE A 307 8.96 -6.12 17.86
C ILE A 307 9.45 -5.89 19.29
N LEU A 308 9.75 -6.98 20.02
CA LEU A 308 10.26 -6.88 21.38
C LEU A 308 11.62 -6.16 21.46
N VAL A 309 12.54 -6.46 20.52
CA VAL A 309 13.82 -5.74 20.43
C VAL A 309 13.60 -4.26 20.14
N GLU A 310 12.70 -3.91 19.25
CA GLU A 310 12.36 -2.52 18.96
C GLU A 310 11.79 -1.81 20.21
N MET A 311 10.85 -2.45 20.93
CA MET A 311 10.29 -1.91 22.17
C MET A 311 11.34 -1.67 23.27
N ILE A 312 12.36 -2.53 23.36
CA ILE A 312 13.43 -2.39 24.36
C ILE A 312 14.42 -1.32 23.96
N THR A 313 14.76 -1.24 22.67
CA THR A 313 15.83 -0.36 22.18
C THR A 313 15.35 1.02 21.76
N ASN A 314 14.03 1.20 21.50
CA ASN A 314 13.42 2.39 20.91
C ASN A 314 14.20 2.87 19.66
N SER A 315 14.64 1.93 18.82
CA SER A 315 15.49 2.21 17.68
C SER A 315 14.68 2.69 16.48
N ASN A 316 14.82 3.98 16.10
CA ASN A 316 14.20 4.51 14.88
C ASN A 316 14.61 3.73 13.62
N THR A 317 15.85 3.25 13.55
CA THR A 317 16.32 2.40 12.44
C THR A 317 15.51 1.10 12.36
N LEU A 318 15.29 0.43 13.50
CA LEU A 318 14.51 -0.81 13.54
C LEU A 318 13.02 -0.54 13.27
N ALA A 319 12.47 0.55 13.79
CA ALA A 319 11.11 0.99 13.50
C ALA A 319 10.87 1.19 11.99
N LEU A 320 11.83 1.80 11.26
CA LEU A 320 11.76 2.00 9.82
C LEU A 320 11.95 0.71 8.98
N LEU A 321 12.46 -0.37 9.57
CA LEU A 321 12.42 -1.70 8.95
C LEU A 321 11.05 -2.36 9.06
N PHE A 322 10.13 -1.78 9.83
CA PHE A 322 8.77 -2.28 10.04
C PHE A 322 8.72 -3.77 10.40
N PRO A 323 9.29 -4.22 11.53
CA PRO A 323 9.38 -5.64 11.88
C PRO A 323 8.00 -6.33 11.98
N TRP A 324 6.94 -5.58 12.25
CA TRP A 324 5.55 -6.05 12.24
C TRP A 324 4.97 -6.27 10.84
N ARG A 325 5.65 -5.81 9.76
CA ARG A 325 5.12 -5.91 8.38
C ARG A 325 4.90 -7.35 7.91
N ALA A 326 5.61 -8.33 8.46
CA ALA A 326 5.35 -9.74 8.15
C ALA A 326 3.93 -10.21 8.57
N THR A 327 3.27 -9.50 9.50
CA THR A 327 1.90 -9.80 9.93
C THR A 327 0.85 -9.57 8.85
N ILE A 328 1.15 -8.76 7.81
CA ILE A 328 0.27 -8.60 6.64
C ILE A 328 0.02 -9.92 5.90
N LEU A 329 0.95 -10.88 6.04
CA LEU A 329 0.80 -12.23 5.52
C LEU A 329 0.12 -13.15 6.54
N LEU A 330 0.47 -13.02 7.83
CA LEU A 330 -0.03 -13.91 8.88
C LEU A 330 -1.54 -13.81 9.09
N VAL A 331 -2.09 -12.59 9.09
CA VAL A 331 -3.54 -12.40 9.30
C VAL A 331 -4.36 -12.99 8.15
N PRO A 332 -4.13 -12.67 6.86
CA PRO A 332 -4.87 -13.30 5.77
C PRO A 332 -4.65 -14.82 5.67
N LEU A 333 -3.45 -15.33 6.02
CA LEU A 333 -3.21 -16.77 6.12
C LEU A 333 -4.08 -17.40 7.22
N ALA A 334 -4.12 -16.79 8.40
CA ALA A 334 -4.93 -17.29 9.51
C ALA A 334 -6.43 -17.25 9.16
N ILE A 335 -6.92 -16.18 8.54
CA ILE A 335 -8.30 -16.08 8.03
C ILE A 335 -8.58 -17.16 6.99
N THR A 336 -7.65 -17.39 6.06
CA THR A 336 -7.75 -18.49 5.08
C THR A 336 -7.91 -19.84 5.76
N VAL A 337 -7.09 -20.11 6.77
CA VAL A 337 -7.15 -21.33 7.58
C VAL A 337 -8.46 -21.45 8.34
N LEU A 338 -8.94 -20.37 8.95
CA LEU A 338 -10.22 -20.33 9.67
C LEU A 338 -11.40 -20.63 8.74
N ILE A 339 -11.46 -19.98 7.57
CA ILE A 339 -12.49 -20.25 6.55
C ILE A 339 -12.40 -21.69 6.07
N ALA A 340 -11.18 -22.17 5.78
CA ALA A 340 -10.94 -23.54 5.37
C ALA A 340 -11.41 -24.56 6.42
N GLY A 341 -11.06 -24.31 7.68
CA GLY A 341 -11.48 -25.11 8.82
C GLY A 341 -13.01 -25.11 9.01
N LEU A 342 -13.65 -23.94 8.88
CA LEU A 342 -15.11 -23.81 8.93
C LEU A 342 -15.79 -24.61 7.82
N VAL A 343 -15.29 -24.50 6.59
CA VAL A 343 -15.82 -25.26 5.45
C VAL A 343 -15.67 -26.76 5.67
N GLN A 344 -14.49 -27.23 6.13
CA GLN A 344 -14.32 -28.64 6.49
C GLN A 344 -15.29 -29.07 7.60
N TRP A 345 -15.44 -28.23 8.62
CA TRP A 345 -16.34 -28.51 9.73
C TRP A 345 -17.80 -28.66 9.25
N ILE A 346 -18.27 -27.81 8.33
CA ILE A 346 -19.61 -27.87 7.75
C ILE A 346 -19.84 -29.16 6.97
N PHE A 347 -18.86 -29.60 6.17
CA PHE A 347 -19.01 -30.79 5.31
C PHE A 347 -18.57 -32.10 5.95
N ARG A 348 -18.03 -32.08 7.19
CA ARG A 348 -17.61 -33.29 7.89
C ARG A 348 -18.82 -34.09 8.36
N PRO A 349 -18.97 -35.39 7.96
CA PRO A 349 -20.05 -36.25 8.46
C PRO A 349 -20.01 -36.32 9.98
N ARG A 350 -21.16 -36.09 10.63
CA ARG A 350 -21.33 -36.20 12.08
C ARG A 350 -22.67 -36.86 12.40
N PRO A 351 -22.75 -37.67 13.50
CA PRO A 351 -24.01 -38.34 13.86
C PRO A 351 -25.16 -37.38 14.17
N ARG A 352 -24.85 -36.14 14.66
CA ARG A 352 -25.87 -35.17 15.11
C ARG A 352 -26.04 -33.95 14.20
N PHE A 353 -25.17 -33.77 13.20
CA PHE A 353 -25.23 -32.64 12.29
C PHE A 353 -24.82 -33.08 10.88
N GLN A 354 -25.78 -33.17 10.00
CA GLN A 354 -25.54 -33.36 8.56
C GLN A 354 -26.35 -32.30 7.82
N LEU A 355 -25.71 -31.68 6.82
CA LEU A 355 -26.43 -30.80 5.91
C LEU A 355 -27.54 -31.61 5.21
N THR A 356 -28.78 -31.14 5.32
CA THR A 356 -29.90 -31.81 4.64
C THR A 356 -29.69 -31.78 3.13
N PRO A 357 -30.19 -32.78 2.38
CA PRO A 357 -30.10 -32.75 0.92
C PRO A 357 -30.73 -31.50 0.30
N ALA A 358 -31.75 -30.93 0.92
CA ALA A 358 -32.36 -29.65 0.52
C ALA A 358 -31.37 -28.50 0.64
N LEU A 359 -30.69 -28.37 1.78
CA LEU A 359 -29.69 -27.30 2.00
C LEU A 359 -28.51 -27.44 1.05
N LEU A 360 -28.05 -28.66 0.77
CA LEU A 360 -26.98 -28.90 -0.22
C LEU A 360 -27.39 -28.54 -1.66
N LYS A 361 -28.68 -28.54 -2.00
CA LYS A 361 -29.19 -28.06 -3.30
C LYS A 361 -29.29 -26.55 -3.36
N VAL A 362 -29.64 -25.90 -2.26
CA VAL A 362 -29.81 -24.43 -2.20
C VAL A 362 -28.49 -23.70 -1.99
N LEU A 363 -27.49 -24.31 -1.36
CA LEU A 363 -26.17 -23.69 -1.03
C LEU A 363 -25.50 -23.02 -2.23
N PRO A 364 -25.43 -23.59 -3.45
CA PRO A 364 -24.85 -22.91 -4.61
C PRO A 364 -25.60 -21.62 -4.99
N TRP A 365 -26.92 -21.60 -4.88
CA TRP A 365 -27.73 -20.42 -5.17
C TRP A 365 -27.55 -19.32 -4.13
N LEU A 366 -27.51 -19.69 -2.85
CA LEU A 366 -27.17 -18.75 -1.77
C LEU A 366 -25.76 -18.16 -1.95
N SER A 367 -24.81 -19.01 -2.31
CA SER A 367 -23.44 -18.58 -2.60
C SER A 367 -23.39 -17.60 -3.78
N ALA A 368 -24.10 -17.92 -4.86
CA ALA A 368 -24.17 -17.06 -6.04
C ALA A 368 -24.85 -15.72 -5.72
N ALA A 369 -25.96 -15.75 -4.98
CA ALA A 369 -26.67 -14.54 -4.54
C ALA A 369 -25.79 -13.65 -3.65
N LEU A 370 -25.05 -14.25 -2.70
CA LEU A 370 -24.13 -13.51 -1.83
C LEU A 370 -22.97 -12.90 -2.62
N ILE A 371 -22.36 -13.66 -3.53
CA ILE A 371 -21.30 -13.12 -4.42
C ILE A 371 -21.85 -11.97 -5.26
N ALA A 372 -23.02 -12.13 -5.87
CA ALA A 372 -23.65 -11.08 -6.67
C ALA A 372 -23.91 -9.82 -5.83
N GLY A 373 -24.40 -9.99 -4.59
CA GLY A 373 -24.63 -8.88 -3.67
C GLY A 373 -23.35 -8.11 -3.31
N VAL A 374 -22.27 -8.83 -2.96
CA VAL A 374 -20.98 -8.15 -2.61
C VAL A 374 -20.30 -7.54 -3.83
N VAL A 375 -20.44 -8.13 -5.01
CA VAL A 375 -19.96 -7.56 -6.29
C VAL A 375 -20.69 -6.27 -6.59
N LEU A 376 -22.04 -6.29 -6.51
CA LEU A 376 -22.86 -5.09 -6.72
C LEU A 376 -22.47 -3.97 -5.73
N ALA A 377 -22.32 -4.29 -4.45
CA ALA A 377 -21.89 -3.33 -3.44
C ALA A 377 -20.49 -2.76 -3.72
N GLY A 378 -19.55 -3.57 -4.22
CA GLY A 378 -18.22 -3.10 -4.61
C GLY A 378 -18.26 -2.17 -5.83
N ILE A 379 -19.08 -2.48 -6.84
CA ILE A 379 -19.31 -1.61 -8.00
C ILE A 379 -19.93 -0.28 -7.55
N MET A 380 -20.96 -0.33 -6.71
CA MET A 380 -21.60 0.88 -6.16
C MET A 380 -20.59 1.73 -5.37
N ARG A 381 -19.72 1.09 -4.59
CA ARG A 381 -18.65 1.81 -3.86
C ARG A 381 -17.69 2.51 -4.83
N PHE A 382 -17.20 1.83 -5.86
CA PHE A 382 -16.32 2.44 -6.85
C PHE A 382 -16.99 3.62 -7.56
N THR A 383 -18.25 3.45 -7.99
CA THR A 383 -19.02 4.51 -8.65
C THR A 383 -19.21 5.72 -7.74
N TYR A 384 -19.50 5.48 -6.46
CA TYR A 384 -19.62 6.55 -5.47
C TYR A 384 -18.30 7.32 -5.29
N ASP A 385 -17.17 6.61 -5.10
CA ASP A 385 -15.86 7.23 -4.94
C ASP A 385 -15.42 8.00 -6.21
N LEU A 386 -15.75 7.47 -7.41
CA LEU A 386 -15.50 8.14 -8.68
C LEU A 386 -16.34 9.42 -8.81
N ASN A 387 -17.60 9.36 -8.41
CA ASN A 387 -18.47 10.54 -8.42
C ASN A 387 -17.96 11.63 -7.45
N LEU A 388 -17.53 11.25 -6.25
CA LEU A 388 -16.91 12.18 -5.31
C LEU A 388 -15.68 12.85 -5.91
N LYS A 389 -14.80 12.07 -6.55
CA LYS A 389 -13.60 12.61 -7.19
C LYS A 389 -13.92 13.55 -8.36
N ASN A 390 -14.89 13.20 -9.19
CA ASN A 390 -15.30 14.00 -10.36
C ASN A 390 -16.08 15.28 -9.97
N ASN A 391 -16.48 15.42 -8.72
CA ASN A 391 -17.13 16.61 -8.18
C ASN A 391 -16.31 17.26 -7.05
N ALA A 392 -15.01 16.94 -6.97
CA ALA A 392 -14.12 17.52 -5.97
C ALA A 392 -13.98 19.04 -6.17
N PRO A 393 -13.98 19.84 -5.10
CA PRO A 393 -13.86 21.30 -5.17
C PRO A 393 -12.60 21.76 -5.91
N GLU A 394 -11.53 20.97 -5.87
CA GLU A 394 -10.23 21.26 -6.48
C GLU A 394 -10.22 21.10 -8.02
N LEU A 395 -11.25 20.48 -8.61
CA LEU A 395 -11.20 20.06 -10.01
C LEU A 395 -11.10 21.25 -10.98
N ALA A 396 -11.82 22.35 -10.71
CA ALA A 396 -11.78 23.54 -11.55
C ALA A 396 -10.39 24.19 -11.50
N LEU A 397 -9.80 24.32 -10.31
CA LEU A 397 -8.43 24.77 -10.09
C LEU A 397 -7.42 23.86 -10.84
N PHE A 398 -7.54 22.54 -10.71
CA PHE A 398 -6.63 21.61 -11.38
C PHE A 398 -6.70 21.71 -12.90
N ASN A 399 -7.89 21.86 -13.46
CA ASN A 399 -8.07 22.07 -14.89
C ASN A 399 -7.42 23.38 -15.35
N PHE A 400 -7.60 24.48 -14.61
CA PHE A 400 -6.96 25.74 -14.91
C PHE A 400 -5.43 25.61 -14.93
N VAL A 401 -4.83 25.07 -13.85
CA VAL A 401 -3.37 24.90 -13.77
C VAL A 401 -2.87 23.97 -14.87
N SER A 402 -3.56 22.85 -15.12
CA SER A 402 -3.18 21.90 -16.16
C SER A 402 -3.06 22.56 -17.54
N GLN A 403 -3.93 23.52 -17.85
CA GLN A 403 -3.97 24.22 -19.14
C GLN A 403 -3.01 25.41 -19.24
N HIS A 404 -2.71 26.09 -18.12
CA HIS A 404 -1.98 27.35 -18.11
C HIS A 404 -0.56 27.28 -17.53
N LYS A 405 -0.17 26.12 -16.96
CA LYS A 405 1.19 25.95 -16.41
C LYS A 405 2.28 26.15 -17.46
N THR A 406 3.35 26.81 -17.08
CA THR A 406 4.54 27.03 -17.92
C THR A 406 5.82 26.55 -17.23
N SER A 407 6.84 26.25 -18.02
CA SER A 407 8.16 25.84 -17.50
C SER A 407 8.73 26.89 -16.54
N GLY A 408 9.38 26.41 -15.48
CA GLY A 408 9.94 27.25 -14.41
C GLY A 408 8.96 27.62 -13.30
N GLN A 409 7.64 27.34 -13.47
CA GLN A 409 6.67 27.57 -12.40
C GLN A 409 6.77 26.52 -11.29
N VAL A 410 6.68 26.98 -10.03
CA VAL A 410 6.58 26.14 -8.83
C VAL A 410 5.43 26.66 -7.99
N TYR A 411 4.47 25.81 -7.72
CA TYR A 411 3.27 26.16 -6.96
C TYR A 411 3.44 25.89 -5.47
N LEU A 412 3.18 26.90 -4.64
CA LEU A 412 2.92 26.70 -3.21
C LEU A 412 1.43 26.35 -3.06
N ILE A 413 1.16 25.18 -2.53
CA ILE A 413 -0.17 24.60 -2.41
C ILE A 413 -0.52 24.29 -0.95
N PRO A 414 -1.80 24.26 -0.55
CA PRO A 414 -2.20 23.74 0.76
C PRO A 414 -1.61 22.34 1.00
N LEU A 415 -0.99 22.11 2.16
CA LEU A 415 -0.25 20.87 2.45
C LEU A 415 -1.08 19.59 2.28
N LYS A 416 -2.41 19.67 2.38
CA LYS A 416 -3.34 18.55 2.22
C LYS A 416 -3.72 18.27 0.76
N MET A 417 -3.40 19.17 -0.18
CA MET A 417 -3.73 19.05 -1.60
C MET A 417 -2.78 18.08 -2.32
N GLN A 418 -2.76 16.83 -1.84
CA GLN A 418 -1.77 15.81 -2.22
C GLN A 418 -1.85 15.34 -3.68
N ASP A 419 -2.99 15.50 -4.35
CA ASP A 419 -3.23 15.08 -5.74
C ASP A 419 -2.88 16.16 -6.77
N PHE A 420 -2.52 17.37 -6.35
CA PHE A 420 -2.18 18.49 -7.22
C PHE A 420 -1.17 18.12 -8.31
N ARG A 421 0.01 17.53 -7.95
CA ARG A 421 1.04 17.18 -8.92
C ARG A 421 0.56 16.27 -10.03
N LEU A 422 -0.11 15.17 -9.67
CA LEU A 422 -0.55 14.17 -10.65
C LEU A 422 -1.79 14.62 -11.43
N ALA A 423 -2.65 15.44 -10.83
CA ALA A 423 -3.84 15.97 -11.49
C ALA A 423 -3.51 17.10 -12.47
N THR A 424 -2.55 17.96 -12.12
CA THR A 424 -2.20 19.14 -12.95
C THR A 424 -0.99 18.90 -13.86
N GLY A 425 -0.10 17.99 -13.49
CA GLY A 425 1.22 17.84 -14.12
C GLY A 425 2.15 19.02 -13.84
N ALA A 426 1.90 19.81 -12.78
CA ALA A 426 2.71 20.96 -12.39
C ALA A 426 3.58 20.66 -11.16
N PRO A 427 4.80 21.24 -11.07
CA PRO A 427 5.64 21.14 -9.89
C PRO A 427 5.00 21.82 -8.68
N ALA A 428 5.15 21.20 -7.49
CA ALA A 428 4.73 21.80 -6.24
C ALA A 428 5.92 21.98 -5.30
N TYR A 429 5.92 23.09 -4.53
CA TYR A 429 6.96 23.36 -3.55
C TYR A 429 7.09 22.25 -2.52
N VAL A 430 5.94 21.85 -1.92
CA VAL A 430 5.83 20.73 -0.99
C VAL A 430 4.36 20.35 -0.79
N ASP A 431 4.09 19.10 -0.49
CA ASP A 431 2.89 18.61 0.16
C ASP A 431 3.24 17.68 1.32
N PHE A 432 2.27 17.39 2.18
CA PHE A 432 2.53 16.54 3.35
C PHE A 432 2.59 15.05 2.99
N LYS A 433 2.00 14.62 1.86
CA LYS A 433 1.88 13.20 1.50
C LYS A 433 3.14 12.65 0.86
N ALA A 434 3.65 13.34 -0.14
CA ALA A 434 4.82 12.90 -0.89
C ALA A 434 6.12 13.30 -0.16
N ILE A 435 6.93 12.31 0.17
CA ILE A 435 8.15 12.46 0.98
C ILE A 435 9.37 11.89 0.27
N PRO A 436 10.56 12.50 0.44
CA PRO A 436 11.83 11.86 0.09
C PRO A 436 12.21 10.80 1.13
N TYR A 437 13.17 9.94 0.75
CA TYR A 437 13.69 8.90 1.65
C TYR A 437 15.20 8.97 1.86
N THR A 438 15.91 9.84 1.14
CA THR A 438 17.34 10.07 1.40
C THR A 438 17.49 10.93 2.66
N ASP A 439 18.47 10.62 3.48
CA ASP A 439 18.72 11.31 4.75
C ASP A 439 19.01 12.81 4.57
N SER A 440 19.60 13.22 3.45
CA SER A 440 19.84 14.63 3.10
C SER A 440 18.58 15.39 2.70
N ALA A 441 17.60 14.73 2.08
CA ALA A 441 16.39 15.38 1.56
C ALA A 441 15.25 15.43 2.59
N VAL A 442 15.19 14.52 3.55
CA VAL A 442 14.16 14.49 4.59
C VAL A 442 14.12 15.77 5.43
N PRO A 443 15.25 16.29 5.96
CA PRO A 443 15.25 17.57 6.69
C PRO A 443 14.83 18.76 5.82
N VAL A 444 15.18 18.77 4.53
CA VAL A 444 14.76 19.80 3.58
C VAL A 444 13.24 19.75 3.38
N TRP A 445 12.67 18.55 3.18
CA TRP A 445 11.23 18.36 3.09
C TRP A 445 10.53 18.84 4.37
N TYR A 446 11.05 18.48 5.53
CA TYR A 446 10.49 18.88 6.82
C TYR A 446 10.48 20.40 6.98
N SER A 447 11.62 21.07 6.68
CA SER A 447 11.69 22.52 6.69
C SER A 447 10.67 23.17 5.76
N ARG A 448 10.51 22.66 4.53
CA ARG A 448 9.51 23.15 3.57
C ARG A 448 8.08 22.98 4.09
N VAL A 449 7.77 21.84 4.71
CA VAL A 449 6.45 21.58 5.32
C VAL A 449 6.17 22.56 6.45
N MET A 450 7.15 22.79 7.33
CA MET A 450 7.01 23.73 8.45
C MET A 450 6.81 25.16 7.95
N MET A 451 7.60 25.62 6.99
CA MET A 451 7.48 26.94 6.39
C MET A 451 6.14 27.14 5.68
N ALA A 452 5.72 26.17 4.87
CA ALA A 452 4.43 26.24 4.20
C ALA A 452 3.28 26.22 5.23
N GLY A 453 3.39 25.38 6.28
CA GLY A 453 2.43 25.35 7.38
C GLY A 453 2.30 26.67 8.11
N GLU A 454 3.41 27.35 8.42
CA GLU A 454 3.43 28.69 9.04
C GLU A 454 2.76 29.73 8.12
N PHE A 455 3.11 29.72 6.83
CA PHE A 455 2.48 30.63 5.85
C PHE A 455 0.96 30.48 5.78
N TYR A 456 0.47 29.24 5.70
CA TYR A 456 -0.97 28.97 5.58
C TYR A 456 -1.79 29.23 6.85
N GLN A 457 -1.15 29.43 8.02
CA GLN A 457 -1.83 29.85 9.25
C GLN A 457 -2.31 31.31 9.19
N GLY A 458 -1.65 32.16 8.38
CA GLY A 458 -2.02 33.56 8.22
C GLY A 458 -1.32 34.15 7.00
N PRO A 459 -1.83 33.86 5.78
CA PRO A 459 -1.21 34.37 4.54
C PRO A 459 -1.40 35.90 4.46
N ARG A 460 -0.29 36.63 4.59
CA ARG A 460 -0.20 38.10 4.52
C ARG A 460 1.08 38.49 3.82
N CYS A 461 1.20 39.77 3.46
CA CYS A 461 2.39 40.27 2.75
C CYS A 461 3.69 40.03 3.54
N ASP A 462 3.67 40.22 4.89
CA ASP A 462 4.84 39.98 5.72
C ASP A 462 5.22 38.50 5.81
N SER A 463 4.21 37.61 5.94
CA SER A 463 4.47 36.16 5.95
C SER A 463 4.92 35.66 4.57
N LEU A 464 4.40 36.25 3.48
CA LEU A 464 4.86 35.98 2.13
C LEU A 464 6.31 36.39 1.93
N GLN A 465 6.66 37.60 2.36
CA GLN A 465 8.05 38.10 2.24
C GLN A 465 9.03 37.18 3.01
N LYS A 466 8.69 36.85 4.24
CA LYS A 466 9.50 35.93 5.07
C LYS A 466 9.65 34.55 4.42
N PHE A 467 8.59 34.04 3.79
CA PHE A 467 8.60 32.78 3.05
C PHE A 467 9.52 32.86 1.81
N LEU A 468 9.40 33.90 1.01
CA LEU A 468 10.20 34.09 -0.21
C LEU A 468 11.69 34.31 0.06
N ASP A 469 12.04 34.76 1.26
CA ASP A 469 13.45 34.90 1.67
C ASP A 469 14.21 33.55 1.69
N GLN A 470 13.46 32.45 1.84
CA GLN A 470 14.00 31.10 1.99
C GLN A 470 13.54 30.13 0.88
N SER A 471 12.65 30.58 -0.03
CA SER A 471 12.05 29.73 -1.05
C SER A 471 11.91 30.43 -2.38
N ARG A 472 11.86 29.63 -3.45
CA ARG A 472 11.50 30.11 -4.79
C ARG A 472 10.20 29.45 -5.20
N VAL A 473 9.10 30.18 -5.16
CA VAL A 473 7.81 29.81 -5.70
C VAL A 473 7.35 30.91 -6.64
N SER A 474 6.67 30.57 -7.69
CA SER A 474 6.14 31.50 -8.68
C SER A 474 4.66 31.77 -8.50
N ASP A 475 3.94 30.80 -7.93
CA ASP A 475 2.49 30.83 -7.80
C ASP A 475 2.03 30.29 -6.44
N ILE A 476 0.97 30.86 -5.89
CA ILE A 476 0.41 30.48 -4.59
C ILE A 476 -1.06 30.13 -4.77
N VAL A 477 -1.45 28.97 -4.30
CA VAL A 477 -2.85 28.52 -4.21
C VAL A 477 -3.36 28.80 -2.79
N LEU A 478 -4.44 29.57 -2.67
CA LEU A 478 -5.13 29.81 -1.40
C LEU A 478 -6.58 29.31 -1.47
N GLU A 479 -7.12 28.89 -0.33
CA GLU A 479 -8.55 28.70 -0.16
C GLU A 479 -9.26 30.08 -0.08
N ASN A 480 -10.47 30.19 -0.60
CA ASN A 480 -11.24 31.44 -0.53
C ASN A 480 -11.61 31.86 0.89
N THR A 481 -11.52 30.96 1.86
CA THR A 481 -11.68 31.23 3.29
C THR A 481 -10.54 32.04 3.90
N GLN A 482 -9.39 32.12 3.19
CA GLN A 482 -8.20 32.85 3.62
C GLN A 482 -8.22 34.28 3.09
N ASP A 483 -7.53 35.18 3.78
CA ASP A 483 -7.41 36.58 3.37
C ASP A 483 -6.80 36.76 1.96
N ASN A 484 -7.12 37.88 1.31
CA ASN A 484 -6.50 38.21 0.04
C ASN A 484 -5.05 38.66 0.23
N LEU A 485 -4.22 38.34 -0.75
CA LEU A 485 -2.83 38.80 -0.80
C LEU A 485 -2.78 40.10 -1.65
N ASP A 486 -3.11 41.22 -1.03
CA ASP A 486 -3.03 42.54 -1.69
C ASP A 486 -1.63 43.12 -1.48
N CYS A 487 -0.62 42.49 -2.09
CA CYS A 487 0.78 42.85 -1.95
C CYS A 487 1.34 43.38 -3.28
N PRO A 488 2.30 44.34 -3.25
CA PRO A 488 3.01 44.75 -4.46
C PRO A 488 3.72 43.54 -5.12
N GLY A 489 3.55 43.37 -6.44
CA GLY A 489 4.13 42.25 -7.17
C GLY A 489 3.35 40.92 -7.03
N VAL A 490 2.15 40.93 -6.46
CA VAL A 490 1.26 39.77 -6.36
C VAL A 490 0.00 40.03 -7.18
N THR A 491 -0.31 39.14 -8.12
CA THR A 491 -1.46 39.31 -9.02
C THR A 491 -2.37 38.08 -8.91
N ASN A 492 -3.66 38.29 -8.66
CA ASN A 492 -4.66 37.23 -8.74
C ASN A 492 -4.89 36.87 -10.20
N ILE A 493 -4.57 35.62 -10.59
CA ILE A 493 -4.68 35.10 -11.95
C ILE A 493 -5.83 34.13 -12.15
N TYR A 494 -6.40 33.61 -11.05
CA TYR A 494 -7.52 32.68 -11.05
C TYR A 494 -8.30 32.77 -9.74
N GLN A 495 -9.62 32.68 -9.85
CA GLN A 495 -10.50 32.52 -8.68
C GLN A 495 -11.77 31.77 -9.09
N ASP A 496 -12.16 30.80 -8.27
CA ASP A 496 -13.46 30.11 -8.34
C ASP A 496 -14.19 30.23 -6.99
N ASN A 497 -15.14 29.36 -6.71
CA ASN A 497 -15.90 29.36 -5.45
C ASN A 497 -15.08 28.87 -4.24
N TYR A 498 -13.99 28.15 -4.45
CA TYR A 498 -13.22 27.47 -3.40
C TYR A 498 -11.80 27.95 -3.29
N TYR A 499 -11.15 28.29 -4.41
CA TYR A 499 -9.73 28.57 -4.51
C TYR A 499 -9.43 29.82 -5.32
N LYS A 500 -8.27 30.39 -5.06
CA LYS A 500 -7.66 31.49 -5.82
C LYS A 500 -6.17 31.20 -6.04
N ILE A 501 -5.63 31.65 -7.17
CA ILE A 501 -4.21 31.55 -7.49
C ILE A 501 -3.64 32.96 -7.64
N TYR A 502 -2.55 33.19 -6.94
CA TYR A 502 -1.75 34.40 -7.06
C TYR A 502 -0.44 34.08 -7.77
N SER A 503 -0.11 34.83 -8.83
CA SER A 503 1.20 34.80 -9.47
C SER A 503 2.10 35.89 -8.88
N LEU A 504 3.38 35.56 -8.71
CA LEU A 504 4.37 36.38 -8.03
C LEU A 504 5.36 36.95 -9.04
N ASP A 505 5.45 38.30 -9.12
CA ASP A 505 6.57 38.97 -9.78
C ASP A 505 7.76 39.03 -8.81
N LEU A 506 8.60 38.00 -8.91
CA LEU A 506 9.80 37.87 -8.04
C LEU A 506 10.76 39.04 -8.19
N THR A 507 10.78 39.71 -9.35
CA THR A 507 11.65 40.89 -9.59
C THR A 507 11.19 42.06 -8.75
N THR A 508 9.91 42.36 -8.73
CA THR A 508 9.32 43.41 -7.90
C THR A 508 9.44 43.09 -6.42
N LEU A 509 9.13 41.83 -6.02
CA LEU A 509 9.18 41.42 -4.60
C LEU A 509 10.60 41.44 -4.00
N LEU A 510 11.62 41.06 -4.77
CA LEU A 510 13.01 41.11 -4.31
C LEU A 510 13.56 42.55 -4.23
N ASN A 511 13.09 43.47 -5.09
CA ASN A 511 13.49 44.86 -5.08
C ASN A 511 12.90 45.68 -3.91
N LEU A 512 11.79 45.22 -3.31
CA LEU A 512 11.22 45.85 -2.10
C LEU A 512 12.13 45.70 -0.86
N LYS A 513 13.09 44.75 -0.88
CA LYS A 513 14.10 44.55 0.17
C LYS A 513 15.20 45.60 0.21
N VAL A 514 15.41 46.31 -0.87
CA VAL A 514 16.57 47.24 -1.04
C VAL A 514 16.20 48.66 -0.60
N LYS A 515 14.98 48.88 -0.19
CA LYS A 515 14.51 50.13 0.40
C LYS A 515 14.18 49.95 1.89
#